data_8db3b6aa0ba750f464cc9a86221bb28b
#
_entry.id   8db3b6aa0ba750f464cc9a86221bb28b
#
_cell.length_a   1.000
_cell.length_b   1.000
_cell.length_c   1.000
_cell.angle_alpha   90.00
_cell.angle_beta   90.00
_cell.angle_gamma   90.00
#
_symmetry.space_group_name_H-M   'P 1'
#
loop_
_entity.id
_entity.type
_entity.pdbx_description
1 polymer ?
#
loop_
_entity_poly.entity_id
_entity_poly.type
_entity_poly.pdbx_seq_one_letter_code
_entity_poly.pdbx_strand_id
1 'polypeptide(L)'
;MQLIKVICYTILMYIYLIVIIRIMGKREVGSLSIFDLAVYFTISDIITIAILDHTIPFYLSIASVAILCILQFLLAKITLKSKKIRNIIDGKKSLIINDGNIDFDEMKKQRYSIDDLYNQIREKGIDSVTLIKWAILENSGKLSVITYQDSISNFPDPLISDGEIEIDNLKKLKMDERFLLYKVNKANIKRIKDIKLCLFINNEFTFILKGNKTFR
;
A
#
# COMPACT_ATOMS: atom_id res chain seq x y z
N MET A 1 1.95 -33.11 34.12
CA MET A 1 3.14 -32.24 33.91
C MET A 1 3.17 -31.60 32.52
N GLN A 2 2.84 -32.33 31.45
CA GLN A 2 2.77 -31.77 30.07
C GLN A 2 1.71 -30.69 29.92
N LEU A 3 0.47 -30.86 30.44
CA LEU A 3 -0.60 -29.88 30.35
C LEU A 3 -0.22 -28.52 30.95
N ILE A 4 0.45 -28.50 32.07
CA ILE A 4 0.88 -27.26 32.73
C ILE A 4 1.94 -26.54 31.86
N LYS A 5 2.86 -27.27 31.23
CA LYS A 5 3.84 -26.69 30.29
C LYS A 5 3.18 -26.07 29.09
N VAL A 6 2.20 -26.75 28.47
CA VAL A 6 1.43 -26.23 27.34
C VAL A 6 0.71 -24.93 27.72
N ILE A 7 0.04 -24.90 28.88
CA ILE A 7 -0.64 -23.71 29.37
C ILE A 7 0.35 -22.55 29.56
N CYS A 8 1.47 -22.79 30.23
CA CYS A 8 2.49 -21.76 30.45
C CYS A 8 3.07 -21.23 29.13
N TYR A 9 3.40 -22.11 28.20
CA TYR A 9 3.96 -21.71 26.89
C TYR A 9 2.94 -20.94 26.06
N THR A 10 1.67 -21.33 26.09
CA THR A 10 0.59 -20.61 25.41
C THR A 10 0.45 -19.19 25.96
N ILE A 11 0.42 -19.03 27.29
CA ILE A 11 0.34 -17.70 27.91
C ILE A 11 1.54 -16.83 27.56
N LEU A 12 2.76 -17.39 27.66
CA LEU A 12 3.99 -16.67 27.32
C LEU A 12 4.01 -16.24 25.86
N MET A 13 3.64 -17.12 24.93
CA MET A 13 3.57 -16.80 23.50
C MET A 13 2.47 -15.77 23.19
N TYR A 14 1.35 -15.82 23.87
CA TYR A 14 0.28 -14.83 23.72
C TYR A 14 0.77 -13.42 24.13
N ILE A 15 1.40 -13.30 25.30
CA ILE A 15 1.97 -12.04 25.76
C ILE A 15 3.06 -11.56 24.80
N TYR A 16 3.92 -12.46 24.34
CA TYR A 16 4.98 -12.16 23.38
C TYR A 16 4.43 -11.62 22.05
N LEU A 17 3.37 -12.23 21.53
CA LEU A 17 2.66 -11.75 20.33
C LEU A 17 2.09 -10.33 20.51
N ILE A 18 1.44 -10.06 21.64
CA ILE A 18 0.90 -8.71 21.91
C ILE A 18 2.02 -7.67 21.88
N VAL A 19 3.16 -7.96 22.50
CA VAL A 19 4.32 -7.06 22.52
C VAL A 19 4.85 -6.82 21.10
N ILE A 20 4.99 -7.88 20.32
CA ILE A 20 5.48 -7.82 18.93
C ILE A 20 4.54 -6.97 18.05
N ILE A 21 3.24 -7.28 18.05
CA ILE A 21 2.26 -6.54 17.25
C ILE A 21 2.26 -5.06 17.64
N ARG A 22 2.45 -4.75 18.90
CA ARG A 22 2.53 -3.35 19.37
C ARG A 22 3.80 -2.64 18.93
N ILE A 23 4.93 -3.34 18.85
CA ILE A 23 6.21 -2.79 18.35
C ILE A 23 6.15 -2.56 16.84
N MET A 24 5.52 -3.46 16.09
CA MET A 24 5.36 -3.35 14.62
C MET A 24 4.53 -2.14 14.21
N GLY A 25 3.61 -1.68 15.06
CA GLY A 25 2.89 -0.41 14.90
C GLY A 25 1.58 -0.51 14.12
N LYS A 26 0.85 0.64 14.04
CA LYS A 26 -0.54 0.70 13.50
C LYS A 26 -0.65 0.49 11.99
N ARG A 27 0.43 0.59 11.25
CA ARG A 27 0.43 0.46 9.78
C ARG A 27 0.03 -0.94 9.34
N GLU A 28 0.42 -1.94 10.11
CA GLU A 28 0.23 -3.35 9.75
C GLU A 28 -1.23 -3.82 9.93
N VAL A 29 -2.01 -3.13 10.77
CA VAL A 29 -3.40 -3.51 11.03
C VAL A 29 -4.37 -2.94 9.99
N GLY A 30 -4.01 -1.84 9.31
CA GLY A 30 -4.91 -1.10 8.42
C GLY A 30 -4.81 -1.47 6.93
N SER A 31 -3.66 -2.00 6.48
CA SER A 31 -3.43 -2.36 5.07
C SER A 31 -2.41 -3.49 4.98
N LEU A 32 -2.84 -4.70 5.37
CA LEU A 32 -2.03 -5.91 5.28
C LEU A 32 -1.63 -6.19 3.83
N SER A 33 -0.34 -6.26 3.56
CA SER A 33 0.16 -6.76 2.29
C SER A 33 0.14 -8.30 2.28
N ILE A 34 0.23 -8.90 1.09
CA ILE A 34 0.34 -10.36 0.96
C ILE A 34 1.61 -10.87 1.68
N PHE A 35 2.68 -10.08 1.69
CA PHE A 35 3.91 -10.39 2.41
C PHE A 35 3.72 -10.40 3.93
N ASP A 36 2.97 -9.44 4.48
CA ASP A 36 2.66 -9.39 5.91
C ASP A 36 1.88 -10.65 6.32
N LEU A 37 0.90 -11.06 5.50
CA LEU A 37 0.16 -12.31 5.74
C LEU A 37 1.08 -13.53 5.76
N ALA A 38 2.01 -13.65 4.82
CA ALA A 38 2.96 -14.76 4.78
C ALA A 38 3.83 -14.81 6.05
N VAL A 39 4.31 -13.65 6.52
CA VAL A 39 5.07 -13.56 7.77
C VAL A 39 4.20 -13.95 8.97
N TYR A 40 2.94 -13.51 9.04
CA TYR A 40 2.04 -13.88 10.14
C TYR A 40 1.75 -15.38 10.17
N PHE A 41 1.53 -16.02 9.01
CA PHE A 41 1.38 -17.47 8.95
C PHE A 41 2.65 -18.19 9.43
N THR A 42 3.83 -17.74 9.00
CA THR A 42 5.11 -18.31 9.45
C THR A 42 5.29 -18.15 10.97
N ILE A 43 4.94 -17.00 11.53
CA ILE A 43 4.97 -16.78 12.98
C ILE A 43 4.00 -17.72 13.69
N SER A 44 2.78 -17.88 13.16
CA SER A 44 1.78 -18.79 13.72
C SER A 44 2.28 -20.24 13.78
N ASP A 45 2.92 -20.70 12.70
CA ASP A 45 3.49 -22.06 12.63
C ASP A 45 4.61 -22.26 13.67
N ILE A 46 5.53 -21.29 13.79
CA ILE A 46 6.61 -21.32 14.79
C ILE A 46 6.04 -21.37 16.21
N ILE A 47 4.98 -20.63 16.49
CA ILE A 47 4.30 -20.61 17.79
C ILE A 47 3.65 -21.96 18.07
N THR A 48 3.00 -22.56 17.08
CA THR A 48 2.39 -23.87 17.21
C THR A 48 3.44 -24.95 17.56
N ILE A 49 4.57 -24.92 16.86
CA ILE A 49 5.71 -25.81 17.15
C ILE A 49 6.24 -25.55 18.56
N ALA A 50 6.40 -24.30 18.96
CA ALA A 50 6.91 -23.93 20.30
C ALA A 50 6.03 -24.48 21.44
N ILE A 51 4.72 -24.55 21.24
CA ILE A 51 3.76 -25.01 22.24
C ILE A 51 3.67 -26.54 22.28
N LEU A 52 3.67 -27.18 21.10
CA LEU A 52 3.36 -28.61 20.97
C LEU A 52 4.61 -29.50 20.88
N ASP A 53 5.69 -29.04 20.28
CA ASP A 53 6.91 -29.82 20.10
C ASP A 53 7.93 -29.52 21.20
N HIS A 54 8.04 -30.41 22.16
CA HIS A 54 8.96 -30.29 23.27
C HIS A 54 10.39 -30.79 22.96
N THR A 55 10.65 -31.26 21.73
CA THR A 55 12.01 -31.63 21.30
C THR A 55 12.85 -30.39 20.96
N ILE A 56 12.19 -29.31 20.56
CA ILE A 56 12.81 -28.02 20.24
C ILE A 56 12.84 -27.14 21.49
N PRO A 57 14.00 -26.62 21.89
CA PRO A 57 14.08 -25.69 23.01
C PRO A 57 13.22 -24.43 22.77
N PHE A 58 12.35 -24.09 23.70
CA PHE A 58 11.39 -22.99 23.61
C PHE A 58 12.02 -21.62 23.24
N TYR A 59 13.25 -21.36 23.75
CA TYR A 59 13.96 -20.11 23.43
C TYR A 59 14.31 -19.95 21.95
N LEU A 60 14.51 -21.07 21.21
CA LEU A 60 14.78 -20.99 19.77
C LEU A 60 13.56 -20.48 19.00
N SER A 61 12.36 -20.88 19.38
CA SER A 61 11.13 -20.37 18.76
C SER A 61 10.93 -18.88 19.06
N ILE A 62 11.21 -18.44 20.29
CA ILE A 62 11.20 -17.01 20.63
C ILE A 62 12.21 -16.25 19.77
N ALA A 63 13.44 -16.75 19.64
CA ALA A 63 14.47 -16.13 18.83
C ALA A 63 14.08 -16.07 17.35
N SER A 64 13.51 -17.15 16.79
CA SER A 64 13.07 -17.20 15.40
C SER A 64 11.99 -16.17 15.10
N VAL A 65 10.98 -16.05 15.95
CA VAL A 65 9.93 -15.02 15.80
C VAL A 65 10.52 -13.62 15.95
N ALA A 66 11.45 -13.40 16.90
CA ALA A 66 12.13 -12.11 17.06
C ALA A 66 12.90 -11.71 15.79
N ILE A 67 13.62 -12.65 15.16
CA ILE A 67 14.34 -12.41 13.92
C ILE A 67 13.39 -12.03 12.81
N LEU A 68 12.28 -12.76 12.63
CA LEU A 68 11.27 -12.42 11.62
C LEU A 68 10.70 -11.02 11.82
N CYS A 69 10.41 -10.65 13.06
CA CYS A 69 9.91 -9.31 13.39
C CYS A 69 10.92 -8.20 13.11
N ILE A 70 12.22 -8.44 13.42
CA ILE A 70 13.30 -7.51 13.10
C ILE A 70 13.42 -7.35 11.59
N LEU A 71 13.39 -8.44 10.82
CA LEU A 71 13.44 -8.40 9.36
C LEU A 71 12.26 -7.64 8.79
N GLN A 72 11.03 -7.89 9.28
CA GLN A 72 9.83 -7.18 8.86
C GLN A 72 9.92 -5.68 9.18
N PHE A 73 10.39 -5.32 10.36
CA PHE A 73 10.59 -3.91 10.74
C PHE A 73 11.64 -3.21 9.85
N LEU A 74 12.74 -3.89 9.53
CA LEU A 74 13.76 -3.37 8.61
C LEU A 74 13.18 -3.20 7.20
N LEU A 75 12.43 -4.19 6.73
CA LEU A 75 11.74 -4.14 5.44
C LEU A 75 10.77 -2.95 5.37
N ALA A 76 9.94 -2.77 6.41
CA ALA A 76 9.02 -1.63 6.50
C ALA A 76 9.76 -0.28 6.46
N LYS A 77 10.92 -0.15 7.10
CA LYS A 77 11.76 1.07 7.01
C LYS A 77 12.31 1.29 5.60
N ILE A 78 12.73 0.24 4.93
CA ILE A 78 13.29 0.31 3.57
C ILE A 78 12.20 0.70 2.57
N THR A 79 11.01 0.10 2.66
CA THR A 79 9.87 0.42 1.79
C THR A 79 9.37 1.86 1.98
N LEU A 80 9.50 2.42 3.18
CA LEU A 80 9.22 3.85 3.43
C LEU A 80 10.20 4.79 2.71
N LYS A 81 11.47 4.37 2.59
CA LYS A 81 12.52 5.20 1.98
C LYS A 81 12.62 5.03 0.46
N SER A 82 12.24 3.88 -0.07
CA SER A 82 12.39 3.56 -1.48
C SER A 82 11.08 3.09 -2.11
N LYS A 83 10.55 3.93 -3.00
CA LYS A 83 9.35 3.59 -3.77
C LYS A 83 9.57 2.39 -4.69
N LYS A 84 10.78 2.23 -5.27
CA LYS A 84 11.10 1.08 -6.11
C LYS A 84 10.97 -0.23 -5.34
N ILE A 85 11.54 -0.28 -4.13
CA ILE A 85 11.47 -1.46 -3.26
C ILE A 85 10.02 -1.71 -2.83
N ARG A 86 9.30 -0.65 -2.46
CA ARG A 86 7.86 -0.75 -2.13
C ARG A 86 7.05 -1.35 -3.28
N ASN A 87 7.26 -0.89 -4.52
CA ASN A 87 6.55 -1.41 -5.69
C ASN A 87 6.90 -2.86 -6.03
N ILE A 88 8.11 -3.33 -5.66
CA ILE A 88 8.50 -4.74 -5.85
C ILE A 88 7.84 -5.62 -4.80
N ILE A 89 7.79 -5.17 -3.55
CA ILE A 89 7.29 -5.96 -2.43
C ILE A 89 5.76 -5.91 -2.36
N ASP A 90 5.20 -4.71 -2.30
CA ASP A 90 3.75 -4.51 -2.12
C ASP A 90 2.98 -4.61 -3.45
N GLY A 91 3.68 -4.54 -4.59
CA GLY A 91 3.09 -4.41 -5.91
C GLY A 91 2.77 -2.96 -6.29
N LYS A 92 2.24 -2.77 -7.49
CA LYS A 92 1.74 -1.48 -7.98
C LYS A 92 0.23 -1.52 -8.03
N LYS A 93 -0.39 -0.44 -7.62
CA LYS A 93 -1.83 -0.24 -7.86
C LYS A 93 -2.11 -0.06 -9.35
N SER A 94 -3.25 -0.54 -9.78
CA SER A 94 -3.66 -0.54 -11.18
C SER A 94 -4.93 0.28 -11.38
N LEU A 95 -4.90 1.18 -12.35
CA LEU A 95 -6.06 2.00 -12.71
C LEU A 95 -6.94 1.17 -13.67
N ILE A 96 -8.07 0.70 -13.16
CA ILE A 96 -9.03 -0.15 -13.88
C ILE A 96 -10.03 0.68 -14.67
N ILE A 97 -10.47 1.82 -14.12
CA ILE A 97 -11.31 2.78 -14.83
C ILE A 97 -10.60 4.13 -14.84
N ASN A 98 -10.38 4.68 -16.01
CA ASN A 98 -9.72 5.96 -16.24
C ASN A 98 -10.69 6.92 -16.94
N ASP A 99 -11.14 7.95 -16.25
CA ASP A 99 -12.11 8.95 -16.72
C ASP A 99 -13.33 8.29 -17.40
N GLY A 100 -13.94 7.33 -16.69
CA GLY A 100 -15.12 6.58 -17.13
C GLY A 100 -14.85 5.44 -18.10
N ASN A 101 -13.62 5.29 -18.61
CA ASN A 101 -13.26 4.25 -19.56
C ASN A 101 -12.63 3.05 -18.82
N ILE A 102 -13.17 1.84 -19.04
CA ILE A 102 -12.65 0.61 -18.46
C ILE A 102 -11.42 0.16 -19.27
N ASP A 103 -10.31 -0.09 -18.57
CA ASP A 103 -9.09 -0.67 -19.15
C ASP A 103 -9.14 -2.21 -19.01
N PHE A 104 -9.70 -2.88 -20.02
CA PHE A 104 -9.80 -4.34 -20.05
C PHE A 104 -8.44 -5.03 -20.14
N ASP A 105 -7.43 -4.40 -20.75
CA ASP A 105 -6.08 -4.95 -20.84
C ASP A 105 -5.41 -4.95 -19.48
N GLU A 106 -5.59 -3.86 -18.72
CA GLU A 106 -5.08 -3.79 -17.35
C GLU A 106 -5.82 -4.77 -16.44
N MET A 107 -7.15 -4.91 -16.55
CA MET A 107 -7.93 -5.93 -15.81
C MET A 107 -7.38 -7.34 -16.08
N LYS A 108 -7.11 -7.68 -17.36
CA LYS A 108 -6.55 -8.98 -17.73
C LYS A 108 -5.17 -9.22 -17.12
N LYS A 109 -4.28 -8.21 -17.11
CA LYS A 109 -2.96 -8.30 -16.47
C LYS A 109 -3.07 -8.57 -14.98
N GLN A 110 -4.04 -7.96 -14.31
CA GLN A 110 -4.28 -8.13 -12.88
C GLN A 110 -5.11 -9.39 -12.56
N ARG A 111 -5.52 -10.17 -13.57
CA ARG A 111 -6.44 -11.33 -13.44
C ARG A 111 -7.73 -10.94 -12.73
N TYR A 112 -8.22 -9.73 -13.01
CA TYR A 112 -9.40 -9.13 -12.42
C TYR A 112 -10.56 -9.21 -13.43
N SER A 113 -11.62 -9.90 -13.08
CA SER A 113 -12.77 -10.13 -13.97
C SER A 113 -13.78 -8.97 -13.92
N ILE A 114 -14.68 -8.94 -14.90
CA ILE A 114 -15.82 -7.99 -14.90
C ILE A 114 -16.72 -8.27 -13.68
N ASP A 115 -16.90 -9.55 -13.33
CA ASP A 115 -17.73 -9.93 -12.18
C ASP A 115 -17.09 -9.43 -10.87
N ASP A 116 -15.77 -9.48 -10.72
CA ASP A 116 -15.05 -8.92 -9.57
C ASP A 116 -15.28 -7.40 -9.50
N LEU A 117 -15.18 -6.70 -10.65
CA LEU A 117 -15.44 -5.27 -10.72
C LEU A 117 -16.86 -4.94 -10.23
N TYR A 118 -17.87 -5.61 -10.80
CA TYR A 118 -19.26 -5.36 -10.43
C TYR A 118 -19.59 -5.74 -8.99
N ASN A 119 -18.99 -6.80 -8.46
CA ASN A 119 -19.14 -7.17 -7.05
C ASN A 119 -18.59 -6.07 -6.14
N GLN A 120 -17.37 -5.59 -6.41
CA GLN A 120 -16.74 -4.58 -5.56
C GLN A 120 -17.38 -3.19 -5.68
N ILE A 121 -17.92 -2.79 -6.82
CA ILE A 121 -18.69 -1.52 -6.93
C ILE A 121 -20.03 -1.60 -6.19
N ARG A 122 -20.71 -2.75 -6.22
CA ARG A 122 -21.95 -2.97 -5.45
C ARG A 122 -21.71 -2.99 -3.95
N GLU A 123 -20.62 -3.58 -3.47
CA GLU A 123 -20.22 -3.51 -2.06
C GLU A 123 -20.05 -2.05 -1.56
N LYS A 124 -19.74 -1.12 -2.49
CA LYS A 124 -19.61 0.32 -2.20
C LYS A 124 -20.93 1.09 -2.37
N GLY A 125 -22.04 0.40 -2.65
CA GLY A 125 -23.33 1.04 -2.88
C GLY A 125 -23.45 1.79 -4.21
N ILE A 126 -22.62 1.44 -5.21
CA ILE A 126 -22.65 2.06 -6.54
C ILE A 126 -23.41 1.13 -7.49
N ASP A 127 -24.48 1.64 -8.09
CA ASP A 127 -25.38 0.85 -8.92
C ASP A 127 -24.87 0.65 -10.34
N SER A 128 -24.08 1.58 -10.85
CA SER A 128 -23.61 1.57 -12.24
C SER A 128 -22.16 1.98 -12.37
N VAL A 129 -21.41 1.25 -13.21
CA VAL A 129 -20.05 1.58 -13.60
C VAL A 129 -19.95 2.94 -14.30
N THR A 130 -21.03 3.42 -14.92
CA THR A 130 -21.09 4.71 -15.62
C THR A 130 -21.00 5.92 -14.69
N LEU A 131 -21.26 5.74 -13.40
CA LEU A 131 -21.10 6.79 -12.37
C LEU A 131 -19.65 6.97 -11.93
N ILE A 132 -18.78 6.03 -12.29
CA ILE A 132 -17.41 5.96 -11.82
C ILE A 132 -16.51 6.73 -12.78
N LYS A 133 -15.80 7.71 -12.25
CA LYS A 133 -14.76 8.43 -12.96
C LYS A 133 -13.43 7.68 -12.91
N TRP A 134 -13.03 7.23 -11.72
CA TRP A 134 -11.82 6.41 -11.52
C TRP A 134 -12.09 5.21 -10.63
N ALA A 135 -11.55 4.07 -11.02
CA ALA A 135 -11.47 2.89 -10.18
C ALA A 135 -10.03 2.38 -10.15
N ILE A 136 -9.48 2.28 -8.95
CA ILE A 136 -8.09 1.88 -8.70
C ILE A 136 -8.10 0.57 -7.94
N LEU A 137 -7.52 -0.47 -8.53
CA LEU A 137 -7.26 -1.73 -7.83
C LEU A 137 -6.02 -1.55 -6.97
N GLU A 138 -6.21 -1.54 -5.67
CA GLU A 138 -5.15 -1.39 -4.69
C GLU A 138 -4.32 -2.68 -4.56
N ASN A 139 -3.13 -2.59 -3.99
CA ASN A 139 -2.25 -3.74 -3.78
C ASN A 139 -2.86 -4.83 -2.89
N SER A 140 -3.85 -4.47 -2.07
CA SER A 140 -4.62 -5.41 -1.24
C SER A 140 -5.70 -6.18 -2.02
N GLY A 141 -5.87 -5.92 -3.33
CA GLY A 141 -6.96 -6.47 -4.14
C GLY A 141 -8.30 -5.77 -3.97
N LYS A 142 -8.38 -4.72 -3.13
CA LYS A 142 -9.59 -3.91 -2.96
C LYS A 142 -9.66 -2.82 -4.02
N LEU A 143 -10.87 -2.52 -4.47
CA LEU A 143 -11.12 -1.45 -5.42
C LEU A 143 -11.39 -0.12 -4.70
N SER A 144 -10.60 0.90 -4.96
CA SER A 144 -10.90 2.29 -4.59
C SER A 144 -11.66 2.95 -5.73
N VAL A 145 -12.82 3.55 -5.43
CA VAL A 145 -13.71 4.13 -6.44
C VAL A 145 -13.91 5.61 -6.15
N ILE A 146 -13.86 6.42 -7.22
CA ILE A 146 -14.14 7.85 -7.19
C ILE A 146 -15.19 8.12 -8.28
N THR A 147 -16.35 8.60 -7.88
CA THR A 147 -17.45 8.92 -8.78
C THR A 147 -17.26 10.30 -9.44
N TYR A 148 -18.03 10.58 -10.49
CA TYR A 148 -18.04 11.92 -11.08
C TYR A 148 -18.54 12.99 -10.12
N GLN A 149 -19.45 12.64 -9.19
CA GLN A 149 -20.00 13.57 -8.21
C GLN A 149 -18.97 13.95 -7.13
N ASP A 150 -18.14 12.98 -6.71
CA ASP A 150 -17.15 13.19 -5.65
C ASP A 150 -15.81 13.73 -6.14
N SER A 151 -15.62 13.78 -7.46
CA SER A 151 -14.32 14.09 -8.04
C SER A 151 -14.10 15.58 -8.17
N ILE A 152 -13.16 16.10 -7.38
CA ILE A 152 -12.59 17.44 -7.52
C ILE A 152 -11.27 17.45 -8.29
N SER A 153 -10.66 16.28 -8.47
CA SER A 153 -9.35 16.13 -9.13
C SER A 153 -9.49 15.84 -10.61
N ASN A 154 -8.52 16.31 -11.41
CA ASN A 154 -8.39 15.92 -12.81
C ASN A 154 -7.73 14.55 -12.97
N PHE A 155 -7.01 14.10 -11.93
CA PHE A 155 -6.40 12.79 -11.86
C PHE A 155 -6.26 12.33 -10.41
N PRO A 156 -6.54 11.04 -10.09
CA PRO A 156 -6.61 10.58 -8.70
C PRO A 156 -5.26 10.41 -8.03
N ASP A 157 -4.22 10.19 -8.81
CA ASP A 157 -2.87 9.90 -8.30
C ASP A 157 -1.92 11.10 -8.46
N PRO A 158 -0.89 11.22 -7.63
CA PRO A 158 0.09 12.31 -7.75
C PRO A 158 0.94 12.17 -9.02
N LEU A 159 1.40 13.31 -9.54
CA LEU A 159 2.33 13.40 -10.68
C LEU A 159 3.80 13.43 -10.22
N ILE A 160 4.06 13.90 -9.00
CA ILE A 160 5.34 13.79 -8.31
C ILE A 160 5.07 13.27 -6.91
N SER A 161 5.83 12.29 -6.45
CA SER A 161 5.76 11.72 -5.12
C SER A 161 7.17 11.55 -4.55
N ASP A 162 7.42 12.11 -3.34
CA ASP A 162 8.72 12.04 -2.65
C ASP A 162 9.92 12.54 -3.49
N GLY A 163 9.68 13.45 -4.43
CA GLY A 163 10.70 14.02 -5.32
C GLY A 163 11.01 13.16 -6.55
N GLU A 164 10.20 12.16 -6.83
CA GLU A 164 10.27 11.34 -8.05
C GLU A 164 9.06 11.60 -8.95
N ILE A 165 9.30 11.74 -10.26
CA ILE A 165 8.24 11.95 -11.26
C ILE A 165 7.55 10.63 -11.55
N GLU A 166 6.21 10.64 -11.54
CA GLU A 166 5.35 9.49 -11.84
C GLU A 166 5.08 9.40 -13.34
N ILE A 167 6.04 8.87 -14.10
CA ILE A 167 5.98 8.81 -15.57
C ILE A 167 4.71 8.09 -16.05
N ASP A 168 4.31 7.02 -15.36
CA ASP A 168 3.12 6.25 -15.72
C ASP A 168 1.83 7.10 -15.57
N ASN A 169 1.78 7.97 -14.55
CA ASN A 169 0.65 8.86 -14.33
C ASN A 169 0.62 10.02 -15.35
N LEU A 170 1.78 10.56 -15.72
CA LEU A 170 1.89 11.56 -16.80
C LEU A 170 1.39 10.99 -18.13
N LYS A 171 1.78 9.77 -18.49
CA LYS A 171 1.33 9.09 -19.71
C LYS A 171 -0.20 8.93 -19.75
N LYS A 172 -0.82 8.57 -18.63
CA LYS A 172 -2.29 8.44 -18.50
C LYS A 172 -3.01 9.77 -18.76
N LEU A 173 -2.38 10.88 -18.38
CA LEU A 173 -2.86 12.24 -18.66
C LEU A 173 -2.43 12.77 -20.04
N LYS A 174 -1.70 11.99 -20.84
CA LYS A 174 -1.08 12.43 -22.10
C LYS A 174 -0.22 13.68 -21.93
N MET A 175 0.44 13.82 -20.77
CA MET A 175 1.34 14.93 -20.45
C MET A 175 2.79 14.51 -20.64
N ASP A 176 3.59 15.46 -21.18
CA ASP A 176 5.05 15.27 -21.27
C ASP A 176 5.74 15.70 -19.97
N GLU A 177 6.84 15.00 -19.65
CA GLU A 177 7.71 15.33 -18.52
C GLU A 177 8.22 16.76 -18.60
N ARG A 178 8.57 17.23 -19.81
CA ARG A 178 9.03 18.61 -20.05
C ARG A 178 7.99 19.65 -19.65
N PHE A 179 6.73 19.36 -19.91
CA PHE A 179 5.62 20.24 -19.51
C PHE A 179 5.50 20.31 -17.98
N LEU A 180 5.62 19.20 -17.28
CA LEU A 180 5.62 19.19 -15.81
C LEU A 180 6.81 19.97 -15.25
N LEU A 181 8.03 19.77 -15.81
CA LEU A 181 9.22 20.50 -15.41
C LEU A 181 9.09 22.00 -15.62
N TYR A 182 8.50 22.43 -16.75
CA TYR A 182 8.19 23.83 -16.99
C TYR A 182 7.25 24.39 -15.89
N LYS A 183 6.22 23.65 -15.47
CA LYS A 183 5.32 24.08 -14.38
C LYS A 183 6.04 24.17 -13.04
N VAL A 184 6.91 23.22 -12.73
CA VAL A 184 7.77 23.24 -11.52
C VAL A 184 8.65 24.50 -11.50
N ASN A 185 9.30 24.82 -12.62
CA ASN A 185 10.13 26.02 -12.74
C ASN A 185 9.31 27.31 -12.61
N LYS A 186 8.11 27.37 -13.22
CA LYS A 186 7.19 28.50 -13.10
C LYS A 186 6.74 28.74 -11.66
N ALA A 187 6.64 27.69 -10.85
CA ALA A 187 6.34 27.77 -9.42
C ALA A 187 7.57 28.15 -8.56
N ASN A 188 8.71 28.55 -9.17
CA ASN A 188 9.97 28.87 -8.50
C ASN A 188 10.53 27.77 -7.60
N ILE A 189 10.24 26.50 -7.92
CA ILE A 189 10.76 25.36 -7.18
C ILE A 189 12.09 24.93 -7.80
N LYS A 190 13.18 25.06 -7.05
CA LYS A 190 14.56 24.85 -7.55
C LYS A 190 14.90 23.37 -7.84
N ARG A 191 14.35 22.44 -7.07
CA ARG A 191 14.68 21.00 -7.18
C ARG A 191 13.43 20.15 -7.02
N ILE A 192 13.24 19.18 -7.91
CA ILE A 192 12.14 18.19 -7.83
C ILE A 192 12.18 17.43 -6.49
N LYS A 193 13.39 17.13 -5.99
CA LYS A 193 13.60 16.42 -4.71
C LYS A 193 13.02 17.16 -3.49
N ASP A 194 12.72 18.46 -3.61
CA ASP A 194 12.10 19.23 -2.55
C ASP A 194 10.56 19.11 -2.57
N ILE A 195 9.99 18.60 -3.67
CA ILE A 195 8.55 18.37 -3.82
C ILE A 195 8.20 17.05 -3.12
N LYS A 196 7.33 17.14 -2.12
CA LYS A 196 6.79 15.97 -1.44
C LYS A 196 5.65 15.34 -2.23
N LEU A 197 4.79 16.19 -2.82
CA LEU A 197 3.63 15.78 -3.59
C LEU A 197 3.31 16.81 -4.67
N CYS A 198 2.97 16.36 -5.87
CA CYS A 198 2.37 17.20 -6.91
C CYS A 198 1.05 16.57 -7.35
N LEU A 199 -0.03 17.34 -7.22
CA LEU A 199 -1.38 16.96 -7.61
C LEU A 199 -1.85 17.82 -8.78
N PHE A 200 -2.75 17.26 -9.62
CA PHE A 200 -3.41 17.98 -10.69
C PHE A 200 -4.91 18.09 -10.37
N ILE A 201 -5.32 19.28 -9.89
CA ILE A 201 -6.67 19.53 -9.38
C ILE A 201 -7.23 20.77 -10.07
N ASN A 202 -8.47 20.70 -10.59
CA ASN A 202 -9.15 21.81 -11.26
C ASN A 202 -8.32 22.49 -12.36
N ASN A 203 -7.62 21.69 -13.18
CA ASN A 203 -6.68 22.13 -14.21
C ASN A 203 -5.47 22.92 -13.70
N GLU A 204 -5.19 22.86 -12.39
CA GLU A 204 -4.04 23.50 -11.76
C GLU A 204 -3.10 22.49 -11.12
N PHE A 205 -1.81 22.81 -11.13
CA PHE A 205 -0.78 22.02 -10.45
C PHE A 205 -0.62 22.51 -9.02
N THR A 206 -0.89 21.65 -8.06
CA THR A 206 -0.67 21.93 -6.64
C THR A 206 0.59 21.22 -6.18
N PHE A 207 1.60 21.96 -5.75
CA PHE A 207 2.88 21.45 -5.25
C PHE A 207 2.93 21.57 -3.74
N ILE A 208 3.22 20.47 -3.06
CA ILE A 208 3.47 20.41 -1.61
C ILE A 208 4.93 20.09 -1.39
N LEU A 209 5.67 21.01 -0.79
CA LEU A 209 7.11 20.85 -0.53
C LEU A 209 7.37 20.17 0.82
N LYS A 210 8.60 19.70 1.00
CA LYS A 210 9.13 19.29 2.30
C LYS A 210 9.04 20.49 3.25
N GLY A 211 8.33 20.32 4.38
CA GLY A 211 8.05 21.42 5.32
C GLY A 211 6.67 22.08 5.15
N ASN A 212 5.73 21.37 4.47
CA ASN A 212 4.31 21.74 4.35
C ASN A 212 4.02 23.09 3.67
N LYS A 213 4.93 23.62 2.85
CA LYS A 213 4.64 24.79 2.00
C LYS A 213 3.91 24.32 0.74
N THR A 214 2.74 24.89 0.47
CA THR A 214 1.92 24.60 -0.71
C THR A 214 2.03 25.72 -1.73
N PHE A 215 2.22 25.39 -3.01
CA PHE A 215 2.23 26.29 -4.15
C PHE A 215 1.17 25.85 -5.16
N ARG A 216 0.45 26.78 -5.71
CA ARG A 216 -0.54 26.60 -6.79
C ARG A 216 -0.14 27.35 -8.03
#